data_116cb38d426dadbc43eab9d9fc2e7127
#
_entry.id   116cb38d426dadbc43eab9d9fc2e7127
#
_cell.length_a   1.000
_cell.length_b   1.000
_cell.length_c   1.000
_cell.angle_alpha   90.00
_cell.angle_beta   90.00
_cell.angle_gamma   90.00
#
_symmetry.space_group_name_H-M   'P 1'
#
loop_
_entity.id
_entity.type
_entity.pdbx_description
1 polymer ?
#
loop_
_entity_poly.entity_id
_entity_poly.type
_entity_poly.pdbx_seq_one_letter_code
_entity_poly.pdbx_strand_id
1 'polypeptide(L)'
;GMIENVIHLFLPRQIKEWSLLFLTAIFCFIFSSLADNITATLVSVTLILSLNLSTKKTIRFATLVVFAVNSGGVSLITGDVTTLMIFLDGKVNILDLLMLSLPAFTAVMVLALLLSRGLNDTVEINIRHNEVRPVDLMIAGAFLCTIVTTIVANVLFGIPPVLMFLL
;
A
#
# COMPACT_ATOMS: atom_id res chain seq x y z
N GLY A 1 -6.29 18.21 16.34
CA GLY A 1 -6.19 17.08 17.26
C GLY A 1 -4.91 16.27 17.11
N MET A 2 -4.77 15.21 17.87
CA MET A 2 -3.56 14.35 17.92
C MET A 2 -3.21 13.73 16.55
N ILE A 3 -4.22 13.39 15.76
CA ILE A 3 -4.06 12.85 14.39
C ILE A 3 -3.54 13.93 13.42
N GLU A 4 -3.96 15.17 13.56
CA GLU A 4 -3.44 16.30 12.78
C GLU A 4 -1.95 16.50 13.02
N ASN A 5 -1.51 16.42 14.29
CA ASN A 5 -0.09 16.54 14.63
C ASN A 5 0.74 15.38 14.06
N VAL A 6 0.18 14.17 14.01
CA VAL A 6 0.86 13.01 13.40
C VAL A 6 0.95 13.16 11.88
N ILE A 7 -0.13 13.63 11.24
CA ILE A 7 -0.13 13.89 9.79
C ILE A 7 0.80 15.04 9.45
N HIS A 8 0.81 16.13 10.24
CA HIS A 8 1.73 17.25 10.06
C HIS A 8 3.20 16.90 10.35
N LEU A 9 3.45 15.87 11.15
CA LEU A 9 4.81 15.39 11.41
C LEU A 9 5.38 14.64 10.20
N PHE A 10 4.52 13.93 9.46
CA PHE A 10 4.92 13.08 8.31
C PHE A 10 4.69 13.74 6.94
N LEU A 11 3.76 14.70 6.83
CA LEU A 11 3.41 15.35 5.57
C LEU A 11 3.48 16.89 5.73
N PRO A 12 4.57 17.53 5.32
CA PRO A 12 4.62 18.99 5.27
C PRO A 12 3.55 19.53 4.29
N ARG A 13 2.98 20.69 4.59
CA ARG A 13 1.94 21.35 3.77
C ARG A 13 2.34 21.54 2.29
N GLN A 14 3.63 21.59 2.02
CA GLN A 14 4.20 21.69 0.67
C GLN A 14 5.20 20.55 0.49
N ILE A 15 4.90 19.63 -0.40
CA ILE A 15 5.78 18.51 -0.75
C ILE A 15 6.23 18.65 -2.20
N LYS A 16 7.50 18.38 -2.46
CA LYS A 16 8.01 18.28 -3.82
C LYS A 16 7.38 17.08 -4.51
N GLU A 17 7.00 17.23 -5.76
CA GLU A 17 6.34 16.18 -6.54
C GLU A 17 7.11 14.86 -6.57
N TRP A 18 8.45 14.92 -6.69
CA TRP A 18 9.27 13.71 -6.66
C TRP A 18 9.16 12.97 -5.32
N SER A 19 9.15 13.69 -4.20
CA SER A 19 9.01 13.11 -2.86
C SER A 19 7.62 12.51 -2.66
N LEU A 20 6.59 13.20 -3.16
CA LEU A 20 5.22 12.68 -3.16
C LEU A 20 5.11 11.40 -3.99
N LEU A 21 5.79 11.32 -5.14
CA LEU A 21 5.83 10.12 -5.97
C LEU A 21 6.42 8.91 -5.23
N PHE A 22 7.57 9.09 -4.54
CA PHE A 22 8.17 8.03 -3.72
C PHE A 22 7.28 7.62 -2.55
N LEU A 23 6.68 8.60 -1.87
CA LEU A 23 5.76 8.31 -0.78
C LEU A 23 4.53 7.51 -1.28
N THR A 24 4.00 7.87 -2.44
CA THR A 24 2.91 7.14 -3.09
C THR A 24 3.34 5.71 -3.43
N ALA A 25 4.56 5.50 -3.93
CA ALA A 25 5.07 4.17 -4.24
C ALA A 25 5.12 3.27 -3.00
N ILE A 26 5.69 3.78 -1.90
CA ILE A 26 5.80 3.06 -0.63
C ILE A 26 4.41 2.77 -0.06
N PHE A 27 3.55 3.79 -0.02
CA PHE A 27 2.18 3.65 0.47
C PHE A 27 1.40 2.59 -0.31
N CYS A 28 1.40 2.67 -1.65
CA CYS A 28 0.69 1.73 -2.51
C CYS A 28 1.21 0.31 -2.36
N PHE A 29 2.52 0.12 -2.25
CA PHE A 29 3.13 -1.18 -2.07
C PHE A 29 2.71 -1.82 -0.75
N ILE A 30 2.84 -1.10 0.37
CA ILE A 30 2.47 -1.59 1.71
C ILE A 30 0.97 -1.79 1.80
N PHE A 31 0.18 -0.82 1.33
CA PHE A 31 -1.28 -0.91 1.41
C PHE A 31 -1.82 -2.09 0.61
N SER A 32 -1.28 -2.34 -0.60
CA SER A 32 -1.68 -3.49 -1.41
C SER A 32 -1.24 -4.84 -0.84
N SER A 33 -0.18 -4.89 -0.05
CA SER A 33 0.20 -6.14 0.62
C SER A 33 -0.79 -6.53 1.72
N LEU A 34 -1.46 -5.55 2.33
CA LEU A 34 -2.43 -5.74 3.43
C LEU A 34 -3.88 -5.81 2.93
N ALA A 35 -4.22 -4.97 1.95
CA ALA A 35 -5.53 -4.94 1.30
C ALA A 35 -5.42 -5.55 -0.10
N ASP A 36 -6.56 -5.92 -0.68
CA ASP A 36 -6.58 -6.43 -2.05
C ASP A 36 -6.17 -5.37 -3.09
N ASN A 37 -5.65 -5.82 -4.24
CA ASN A 37 -5.16 -4.97 -5.32
C ASN A 37 -6.22 -3.99 -5.85
N ILE A 38 -7.49 -4.41 -5.89
CA ILE A 38 -8.58 -3.58 -6.42
C ILE A 38 -8.83 -2.40 -5.48
N THR A 39 -9.01 -2.68 -4.19
CA THR A 39 -9.20 -1.66 -3.15
C THR A 39 -8.00 -0.71 -3.09
N ALA A 40 -6.78 -1.26 -3.08
CA ALA A 40 -5.56 -0.47 -3.07
C ALA A 40 -5.45 0.45 -4.29
N THR A 41 -5.79 -0.03 -5.48
CA THR A 41 -5.80 0.78 -6.71
C THR A 41 -6.84 1.89 -6.64
N LEU A 42 -8.08 1.57 -6.27
CA LEU A 42 -9.17 2.55 -6.20
C LEU A 42 -8.84 3.69 -5.23
N VAL A 43 -8.38 3.37 -4.03
CA VAL A 43 -8.00 4.37 -3.03
C VAL A 43 -6.84 5.22 -3.53
N SER A 44 -5.79 4.60 -4.06
CA SER A 44 -4.59 5.31 -4.51
C SER A 44 -4.86 6.21 -5.72
N VAL A 45 -5.63 5.74 -6.71
CA VAL A 45 -6.01 6.55 -7.88
C VAL A 45 -6.90 7.73 -7.46
N THR A 46 -7.85 7.51 -6.56
CA THR A 46 -8.70 8.59 -6.04
C THR A 46 -7.87 9.67 -5.34
N LEU A 47 -6.87 9.27 -4.54
CA LEU A 47 -5.95 10.21 -3.92
C LEU A 47 -5.16 11.03 -4.95
N ILE A 48 -4.65 10.39 -6.01
CA ILE A 48 -3.91 11.10 -7.08
C ILE A 48 -4.81 12.07 -7.81
N LEU A 49 -6.03 11.69 -8.13
CA LEU A 49 -6.99 12.57 -8.83
C LEU A 49 -7.35 13.79 -7.98
N SER A 50 -7.36 13.67 -6.64
CA SER A 50 -7.61 14.79 -5.73
C SER A 50 -6.49 15.83 -5.69
N LEU A 51 -5.29 15.50 -6.16
CA LEU A 51 -4.12 16.39 -6.18
C LEU A 51 -4.14 17.42 -7.32
N ASN A 52 -5.11 17.36 -8.24
CA ASN A 52 -5.25 18.29 -9.37
C ASN A 52 -3.95 18.48 -10.20
N LEU A 53 -3.20 17.42 -10.41
CA LEU A 53 -1.97 17.44 -11.20
C LEU A 53 -2.27 17.61 -12.69
N SER A 54 -1.30 18.11 -13.46
CA SER A 54 -1.41 18.11 -14.92
C SER A 54 -1.54 16.68 -15.47
N THR A 55 -2.21 16.51 -16.62
CA THR A 55 -2.48 15.19 -17.22
C THR A 55 -1.21 14.32 -17.36
N LYS A 56 -0.09 14.92 -17.79
CA LYS A 56 1.18 14.18 -17.92
C LYS A 56 1.71 13.65 -16.57
N LYS A 57 1.57 14.46 -15.51
CA LYS A 57 1.98 14.07 -14.15
C LYS A 57 1.03 13.02 -13.59
N THR A 58 -0.28 13.21 -13.75
CA THR A 58 -1.29 12.22 -13.35
C THR A 58 -1.03 10.84 -13.97
N ILE A 59 -0.68 10.78 -15.27
CA ILE A 59 -0.34 9.52 -15.92
C ILE A 59 0.88 8.86 -15.26
N ARG A 60 1.94 9.62 -14.94
CA ARG A 60 3.12 9.08 -14.26
C ARG A 60 2.79 8.48 -12.89
N PHE A 61 2.00 9.21 -12.09
CA PHE A 61 1.55 8.72 -10.80
C PHE A 61 0.66 7.48 -10.93
N ALA A 62 -0.29 7.49 -11.86
CA ALA A 62 -1.17 6.34 -12.12
C ALA A 62 -0.38 5.11 -12.57
N THR A 63 0.61 5.29 -13.44
CA THR A 63 1.51 4.21 -13.86
C THR A 63 2.24 3.61 -12.65
N LEU A 64 2.80 4.47 -11.79
CA LEU A 64 3.48 4.01 -10.59
C LEU A 64 2.55 3.26 -9.64
N VAL A 65 1.32 3.76 -9.44
CA VAL A 65 0.32 3.10 -8.59
C VAL A 65 0.03 1.69 -9.09
N VAL A 66 -0.25 1.52 -10.38
CA VAL A 66 -0.53 0.20 -10.95
C VAL A 66 0.62 -0.76 -10.71
N PHE A 67 1.85 -0.34 -10.92
CA PHE A 67 3.03 -1.17 -10.66
C PHE A 67 3.23 -1.45 -9.18
N ALA A 68 3.14 -0.44 -8.32
CA ALA A 68 3.35 -0.58 -6.89
C ALA A 68 2.30 -1.48 -6.23
N VAL A 69 1.03 -1.32 -6.62
CA VAL A 69 -0.07 -2.13 -6.10
C VAL A 69 0.09 -3.61 -6.51
N ASN A 70 0.33 -3.88 -7.79
CA ASN A 70 0.51 -5.27 -8.24
C ASN A 70 1.77 -5.91 -7.64
N SER A 71 2.86 -5.16 -7.51
CA SER A 71 4.09 -5.66 -6.89
C SER A 71 3.93 -5.87 -5.37
N GLY A 72 3.15 -5.02 -4.69
CA GLY A 72 2.86 -5.15 -3.26
C GLY A 72 1.96 -6.34 -2.97
N GLY A 73 0.98 -6.61 -3.84
CA GLY A 73 0.03 -7.71 -3.69
C GLY A 73 0.66 -9.10 -3.63
N VAL A 74 1.83 -9.29 -4.24
CA VAL A 74 2.57 -10.57 -4.18
C VAL A 74 3.22 -10.82 -2.82
N SER A 75 3.33 -9.80 -1.97
CA SER A 75 4.11 -9.86 -0.72
C SER A 75 3.43 -10.69 0.36
N LEU A 76 2.11 -10.67 0.42
CA LEU A 76 1.30 -11.39 1.40
C LEU A 76 0.11 -12.08 0.74
N ILE A 77 -0.38 -13.12 1.39
CA ILE A 77 -1.55 -13.90 0.93
C ILE A 77 -2.86 -13.09 0.86
N THR A 78 -2.91 -11.97 1.56
CA THR A 78 -4.06 -11.06 1.60
C THR A 78 -4.06 -10.04 0.45
N GLY A 79 -2.90 -9.79 -0.15
CA GLY A 79 -2.74 -8.74 -1.14
C GLY A 79 -3.27 -9.10 -2.53
N ASP A 80 -3.24 -10.39 -2.91
CA ASP A 80 -3.70 -10.84 -4.23
C ASP A 80 -4.29 -12.25 -4.16
N VAL A 81 -5.43 -12.42 -4.83
CA VAL A 81 -6.11 -13.73 -4.95
C VAL A 81 -5.23 -14.77 -5.64
N THR A 82 -4.41 -14.39 -6.61
CA THR A 82 -3.50 -15.31 -7.29
C THR A 82 -2.41 -15.82 -6.35
N THR A 83 -1.86 -14.95 -5.51
CA THR A 83 -0.90 -15.31 -4.47
C THR A 83 -1.52 -16.26 -3.45
N LEU A 84 -2.75 -15.99 -3.03
CA LEU A 84 -3.51 -16.86 -2.15
C LEU A 84 -3.71 -18.25 -2.77
N MET A 85 -4.08 -18.35 -4.05
CA MET A 85 -4.28 -19.62 -4.75
C MET A 85 -2.99 -20.45 -4.79
N ILE A 86 -1.85 -19.83 -5.13
CA ILE A 86 -0.55 -20.52 -5.19
C ILE A 86 -0.13 -21.01 -3.79
N PHE A 87 -0.42 -20.21 -2.76
CA PHE A 87 -0.17 -20.58 -1.37
C PHE A 87 -1.04 -21.77 -0.94
N LEU A 88 -2.34 -21.76 -1.26
CA LEU A 88 -3.26 -22.85 -0.92
C LEU A 88 -2.92 -24.16 -1.67
N ASP A 89 -2.33 -24.08 -2.85
CA ASP A 89 -1.82 -25.22 -3.61
C ASP A 89 -0.50 -25.79 -3.02
N GLY A 90 0.00 -25.19 -1.94
CA GLY A 90 1.17 -25.67 -1.22
C GLY A 90 2.51 -25.48 -1.94
N LYS A 91 2.55 -24.63 -2.98
CA LYS A 91 3.74 -24.41 -3.81
C LYS A 91 4.69 -23.34 -3.27
N VAL A 92 4.21 -22.49 -2.37
CA VAL A 92 5.00 -21.41 -1.73
C VAL A 92 4.64 -21.29 -0.26
N ASN A 93 5.62 -20.88 0.54
CA ASN A 93 5.44 -20.52 1.94
C ASN A 93 5.35 -19.00 2.10
N ILE A 94 4.83 -18.54 3.24
CA ILE A 94 4.76 -17.09 3.55
C ILE A 94 6.15 -16.46 3.53
N LEU A 95 7.18 -17.15 3.99
CA LEU A 95 8.56 -16.66 3.96
C LEU A 95 9.09 -16.47 2.55
N ASP A 96 8.73 -17.34 1.61
CA ASP A 96 9.10 -17.23 0.20
C ASP A 96 8.47 -15.99 -0.43
N LEU A 97 7.20 -15.71 -0.09
CA LEU A 97 6.49 -14.51 -0.55
C LEU A 97 7.15 -13.22 0.01
N LEU A 98 7.49 -13.21 1.29
CA LEU A 98 8.19 -12.09 1.91
C LEU A 98 9.58 -11.86 1.29
N MET A 99 10.31 -12.92 0.96
CA MET A 99 11.59 -12.80 0.26
C MET A 99 11.40 -12.27 -1.16
N LEU A 100 10.34 -12.67 -1.87
CA LEU A 100 10.02 -12.17 -3.21
C LEU A 100 9.60 -10.70 -3.18
N SER A 101 9.08 -10.21 -2.06
CA SER A 101 8.70 -8.80 -1.91
C SER A 101 9.88 -7.83 -2.01
N LEU A 102 11.11 -8.26 -1.64
CA LEU A 102 12.31 -7.41 -1.69
C LEU A 102 12.68 -7.00 -3.12
N PRO A 103 12.87 -7.93 -4.08
CA PRO A 103 13.12 -7.54 -5.47
C PRO A 103 11.93 -6.80 -6.09
N ALA A 104 10.68 -7.15 -5.74
CA ALA A 104 9.50 -6.44 -6.20
C ALA A 104 9.50 -4.98 -5.72
N PHE A 105 9.79 -4.73 -4.44
CA PHE A 105 9.92 -3.39 -3.88
C PHE A 105 11.05 -2.58 -4.53
N THR A 106 12.22 -3.20 -4.74
CA THR A 106 13.34 -2.53 -5.41
C THR A 106 12.99 -2.13 -6.84
N ALA A 107 12.27 -2.98 -7.59
CA ALA A 107 11.80 -2.66 -8.93
C ALA A 107 10.83 -1.46 -8.93
N VAL A 108 9.91 -1.39 -7.96
CA VAL A 108 9.00 -0.25 -7.78
C VAL A 108 9.79 1.03 -7.47
N MET A 109 10.80 0.97 -6.60
CA MET A 109 11.65 2.12 -6.28
C MET A 109 12.45 2.60 -7.49
N VAL A 110 12.99 1.70 -8.29
CA VAL A 110 13.68 2.04 -9.55
C VAL A 110 12.70 2.72 -10.52
N LEU A 111 11.49 2.20 -10.67
CA LEU A 111 10.46 2.82 -11.50
C LEU A 111 10.09 4.22 -10.97
N ALA A 112 9.93 4.38 -9.65
CA ALA A 112 9.67 5.68 -9.04
C ALA A 112 10.81 6.67 -9.35
N LEU A 113 12.06 6.23 -9.29
CA LEU A 113 13.22 7.05 -9.65
C LEU A 113 13.20 7.49 -11.12
N LEU A 114 12.84 6.59 -12.02
CA LEU A 114 12.73 6.91 -13.45
C LEU A 114 11.60 7.91 -13.73
N LEU A 115 10.44 7.71 -13.09
CA LEU A 115 9.26 8.56 -13.27
C LEU A 115 9.39 9.92 -12.55
N SER A 116 10.24 10.02 -11.52
CA SER A 116 10.49 11.27 -10.79
C SER A 116 11.27 12.31 -11.59
N ARG A 117 11.93 11.90 -12.68
CA ARG A 117 12.74 12.80 -13.50
C ARG A 117 11.88 13.93 -14.09
N GLY A 118 12.24 15.17 -13.76
CA GLY A 118 11.53 16.37 -14.21
C GLY A 118 10.28 16.72 -13.40
N LEU A 119 10.08 16.12 -12.22
CA LEU A 119 9.06 16.48 -11.25
C LEU A 119 9.72 17.37 -10.17
N ASN A 120 9.81 18.67 -10.42
CA ASN A 120 10.49 19.62 -9.52
C ASN A 120 9.54 20.61 -8.83
N ASP A 121 8.26 20.61 -9.22
CA ASP A 121 7.26 21.52 -8.66
C ASP A 121 6.85 21.07 -7.25
N THR A 122 6.23 21.98 -6.51
CA THR A 122 5.66 21.71 -5.19
C THR A 122 4.15 21.52 -5.32
N VAL A 123 3.62 20.52 -4.66
CA VAL A 123 2.18 20.26 -4.55
C VAL A 123 1.71 20.72 -3.18
N GLU A 124 0.66 21.55 -3.16
CA GLU A 124 -0.06 21.87 -1.93
C GLU A 124 -1.08 20.76 -1.65
N ILE A 125 -0.86 20.03 -0.57
CA ILE A 125 -1.79 18.99 -0.13
C ILE A 125 -2.92 19.67 0.65
N ASN A 126 -4.05 19.88 0.00
CA ASN A 126 -5.24 20.38 0.64
C ASN A 126 -6.04 19.20 1.21
N ILE A 127 -5.68 18.79 2.44
CA ILE A 127 -6.38 17.70 3.12
C ILE A 127 -7.76 18.23 3.50
N ARG A 128 -8.80 17.83 2.77
CA ARG A 128 -10.18 18.03 3.23
C ARG A 128 -10.33 17.25 4.54
N HIS A 129 -10.67 17.95 5.59
CA HIS A 129 -11.01 17.39 6.89
C HIS A 129 -12.23 16.47 6.75
N ASN A 130 -12.00 15.19 6.51
CA ASN A 130 -12.97 14.17 6.82
C ASN A 130 -12.66 13.69 8.24
N GLU A 131 -13.56 13.92 9.17
CA GLU A 131 -13.44 13.38 10.52
C GLU A 131 -13.43 11.86 10.43
N VAL A 132 -12.27 11.26 10.71
CA VAL A 132 -12.15 9.79 10.84
C VAL A 132 -12.96 9.39 12.06
N ARG A 133 -14.03 8.64 11.86
CA ARG A 133 -14.83 8.15 12.97
C ARG A 133 -13.99 7.18 13.80
N PRO A 134 -14.05 7.23 15.14
CA PRO A 134 -13.30 6.30 15.98
C PRO A 134 -13.66 4.83 15.71
N VAL A 135 -14.88 4.58 15.21
CA VAL A 135 -15.32 3.25 14.78
C VAL A 135 -14.55 2.75 13.56
N ASP A 136 -14.27 3.62 12.58
CA ASP A 136 -13.52 3.23 11.37
C ASP A 136 -12.08 2.86 11.72
N LEU A 137 -11.48 3.58 12.68
CA LEU A 137 -10.15 3.28 13.18
C LEU A 137 -10.12 1.95 13.94
N MET A 138 -11.18 1.66 14.72
CA MET A 138 -11.30 0.41 15.45
C MET A 138 -11.46 -0.79 14.51
N ILE A 139 -12.26 -0.65 13.45
CA ILE A 139 -12.44 -1.68 12.42
C ILE A 139 -11.12 -1.93 11.67
N ALA A 140 -10.43 -0.86 11.23
CA ALA A 140 -9.15 -0.98 10.56
C ALA A 140 -8.09 -1.62 11.47
N GLY A 141 -8.05 -1.25 12.74
CA GLY A 141 -7.15 -1.84 13.73
C GLY A 141 -7.43 -3.33 13.98
N ALA A 142 -8.69 -3.71 14.10
CA ALA A 142 -9.10 -5.12 14.26
C ALA A 142 -8.68 -5.94 13.02
N PHE A 143 -8.92 -5.41 11.82
CA PHE A 143 -8.54 -6.08 10.58
C PHE A 143 -7.01 -6.26 10.46
N LEU A 144 -6.24 -5.22 10.76
CA LEU A 144 -4.78 -5.30 10.77
C LEU A 144 -4.28 -6.32 11.82
N CYS A 145 -4.87 -6.32 13.00
CA CYS A 145 -4.55 -7.28 14.05
C CYS A 145 -4.81 -8.73 13.60
N THR A 146 -5.93 -8.97 12.92
CA THR A 146 -6.25 -10.30 12.37
C THR A 146 -5.21 -10.74 11.34
N ILE A 147 -4.80 -9.87 10.42
CA ILE A 147 -3.76 -10.18 9.41
C ILE A 147 -2.45 -10.53 10.11
N VAL A 148 -1.97 -9.69 11.02
CA VAL A 148 -0.72 -9.92 11.75
C VAL A 148 -0.77 -11.23 12.53
N THR A 149 -1.87 -11.47 13.25
CA THR A 149 -2.06 -12.71 14.03
C THR A 149 -2.05 -13.93 13.12
N THR A 150 -2.69 -13.87 11.95
CA THR A 150 -2.71 -14.96 10.97
C THR A 150 -1.30 -15.28 10.47
N ILE A 151 -0.51 -14.26 10.13
CA ILE A 151 0.88 -14.44 9.68
C ILE A 151 1.73 -15.06 10.78
N VAL A 152 1.65 -14.53 12.00
CA VAL A 152 2.41 -15.03 13.15
C VAL A 152 2.01 -16.48 13.48
N ALA A 153 0.72 -16.79 13.51
CA ALA A 153 0.22 -18.13 13.79
C ALA A 153 0.66 -19.14 12.71
N ASN A 154 0.68 -18.74 11.44
CA ASN A 154 1.17 -19.61 10.38
C ASN A 154 2.69 -19.83 10.48
N VAL A 155 3.48 -18.76 10.68
CA VAL A 155 4.95 -18.86 10.72
C VAL A 155 5.45 -19.61 11.96
N LEU A 156 4.85 -19.39 13.14
CA LEU A 156 5.31 -19.97 14.39
C LEU A 156 4.70 -21.35 14.68
N PHE A 157 3.43 -21.55 14.33
CA PHE A 157 2.67 -22.74 14.74
C PHE A 157 2.22 -23.61 13.53
N GLY A 158 2.48 -23.17 12.30
CA GLY A 158 2.05 -23.87 11.08
C GLY A 158 0.54 -23.96 10.91
N ILE A 159 -0.23 -23.06 11.56
CA ILE A 159 -1.69 -23.04 11.47
C ILE A 159 -2.10 -22.49 10.10
N PRO A 160 -2.92 -23.23 9.33
CA PRO A 160 -3.38 -22.76 8.02
C PRO A 160 -4.16 -21.44 8.15
N PRO A 161 -3.85 -20.40 7.33
CA PRO A 161 -4.53 -19.11 7.39
C PRO A 161 -6.05 -19.18 7.23
N VAL A 162 -6.54 -20.16 6.47
CA VAL A 162 -7.99 -20.39 6.26
C VAL A 162 -8.72 -20.60 7.59
N LEU A 163 -8.12 -21.27 8.56
CA LEU A 163 -8.74 -21.49 9.87
C LEU A 163 -8.86 -20.18 10.68
N MET A 164 -7.92 -19.25 10.49
CA MET A 164 -7.95 -17.96 11.19
C MET A 164 -8.98 -16.99 10.61
N PHE A 165 -9.33 -17.14 9.33
CA PHE A 165 -10.37 -16.30 8.70
C PHE A 165 -11.79 -16.85 8.88
N LEU A 166 -11.93 -18.10 9.35
CA LEU A 166 -13.23 -18.74 9.63
C LEU A 166 -13.68 -18.57 11.10
N LEU A 167 -12.82 -18.08 11.97
CA LEU A 167 -13.09 -17.74 13.37
C LEU A 167 -13.46 -16.28 13.53
#